data_c3666a973cdc79b4b5f946a6cbcb8942
#
_entry.id   c3666a973cdc79b4b5f946a6cbcb8942
#
_cell.length_a   1.000
_cell.length_b   1.000
_cell.length_c   1.000
_cell.angle_alpha   90.00
_cell.angle_beta   90.00
_cell.angle_gamma   90.00
#
_symmetry.space_group_name_H-M   'P 1'
#
loop_
_entity.id
_entity.type
_entity.pdbx_description
1 polymer ?
#
loop_
_entity_poly.entity_id
_entity_poly.type
_entity_poly.pdbx_seq_one_letter_code
_entity_poly.pdbx_strand_id
1 'polypeptide(L)'
;MRKTLILIISCILSLTLNAQLNTDRLTSIGRNALYFEDYVLSIQYFNQVIKAKPFLIDPYYYRAIAKIQLEDYVGAEADLNIVIERNPFIHMAYYARGFAYKRQGKWNEAIADFNQALVHAPDNAIYIINRIEAYDEMERYDEALSDIDFLIRRSPKATELQFEKGRLLLMSKDTLGAFNTFDHLVEIDKHNPETWGARALINIIMDNRDDALEDYNQSIKLKTRNPNAYINRGILNYEKHKYRQALADYDKAVELDSTNISALFNRALLRNEVGDYHTAIIDLDKILTLDPNMSEAVYQRGIINAYLGNNLEAIDDFTTIINKHPNFIPALYARAEMYDRLGNAKKAFIDRDNAYKIKANHEKSDSDTDEDEIDTSAKVAVDDDSVIKGIAQLFASNADSDGAKEGIRGYVQNQAVALNNQPNIVISYYQKSNNDLPIEHYNPELLQQLNAAKILRAPAYLVCDEIKLSEGMIAYHFASIDNLSSIIAGRMNEANLYLARAYDY
;
A
#
# COMPACT_ATOMS: atom_id res chain seq x y z
N MET A 1 23.68 -7.33 -71.08
CA MET A 1 24.40 -6.93 -69.86
C MET A 1 23.94 -5.62 -69.25
N ARG A 2 23.82 -4.45 -69.93
CA ARG A 2 23.32 -3.20 -69.30
C ARG A 2 21.88 -3.28 -68.79
N LYS A 3 20.97 -3.93 -69.49
CA LYS A 3 19.55 -4.09 -69.10
C LYS A 3 19.39 -5.02 -67.90
N THR A 4 20.18 -6.08 -67.82
CA THR A 4 20.20 -7.01 -66.68
C THR A 4 20.81 -6.40 -65.43
N LEU A 5 21.83 -5.54 -65.61
CA LEU A 5 22.44 -4.81 -64.51
C LEU A 5 21.46 -3.75 -63.90
N ILE A 6 20.70 -3.06 -64.76
CA ILE A 6 19.68 -2.11 -64.32
C ILE A 6 18.53 -2.83 -63.57
N LEU A 7 18.13 -4.01 -64.03
CA LEU A 7 17.11 -4.79 -63.38
C LEU A 7 17.57 -5.32 -62.01
N ILE A 8 18.84 -5.77 -61.89
CA ILE A 8 19.43 -6.17 -60.63
C ILE A 8 19.57 -5.00 -59.64
N ILE A 9 20.00 -3.83 -60.12
CA ILE A 9 20.09 -2.62 -59.31
C ILE A 9 18.68 -2.14 -58.88
N SER A 10 17.68 -2.25 -59.77
CA SER A 10 16.29 -1.93 -59.43
C SER A 10 15.70 -2.92 -58.43
N CYS A 11 16.02 -4.22 -58.56
CA CYS A 11 15.62 -5.22 -57.54
C CYS A 11 16.33 -5.03 -56.20
N ILE A 12 17.61 -4.64 -56.20
CA ILE A 12 18.35 -4.34 -54.97
C ILE A 12 17.82 -3.07 -54.33
N LEU A 13 17.50 -2.04 -55.10
CA LEU A 13 16.85 -0.81 -54.60
C LEU A 13 15.41 -1.07 -54.08
N SER A 14 14.66 -1.99 -54.71
CA SER A 14 13.32 -2.36 -54.22
C SER A 14 13.35 -3.24 -52.96
N LEU A 15 14.44 -4.01 -52.72
CA LEU A 15 14.65 -4.76 -51.53
C LEU A 15 15.10 -3.90 -50.32
N THR A 16 15.59 -2.68 -50.57
CA THR A 16 15.93 -1.71 -49.53
C THR A 16 14.80 -0.74 -49.15
N LEU A 17 13.69 -0.80 -49.86
CA LEU A 17 12.43 -0.18 -49.43
C LEU A 17 11.76 -1.05 -48.36
N ASN A 18 12.52 -1.40 -47.35
CA ASN A 18 11.90 -1.72 -46.05
C ASN A 18 11.06 -0.49 -45.70
N ALA A 19 9.77 -0.69 -45.53
CA ALA A 19 8.87 0.33 -45.04
C ALA A 19 9.54 0.93 -43.80
N GLN A 20 10.02 2.18 -43.96
CA GLN A 20 10.77 2.84 -42.90
C GLN A 20 9.84 2.92 -41.71
N LEU A 21 10.13 2.16 -40.65
CA LEU A 21 9.30 2.09 -39.48
C LEU A 21 9.02 3.53 -38.99
N ASN A 22 7.78 3.96 -39.05
CA ASN A 22 7.41 5.31 -38.61
C ASN A 22 7.54 5.40 -37.10
N THR A 23 8.75 5.69 -36.61
CA THR A 23 9.09 5.77 -35.20
C THR A 23 8.29 6.82 -34.44
N ASP A 24 7.88 7.91 -35.12
CA ASP A 24 7.12 8.98 -34.48
C ASP A 24 5.68 8.51 -34.19
N ARG A 25 5.10 7.77 -35.15
CA ARG A 25 3.80 7.14 -34.94
C ARG A 25 3.84 6.10 -33.83
N LEU A 26 4.87 5.23 -33.80
CA LEU A 26 5.03 4.22 -32.76
C LEU A 26 5.25 4.86 -31.39
N THR A 27 6.02 5.94 -31.33
CA THR A 27 6.21 6.70 -30.09
C THR A 27 4.88 7.29 -29.60
N SER A 28 4.06 7.83 -30.51
CA SER A 28 2.74 8.35 -30.17
C SER A 28 1.81 7.26 -29.66
N ILE A 29 1.78 6.08 -30.30
CA ILE A 29 0.98 4.94 -29.85
C ILE A 29 1.46 4.45 -28.48
N GLY A 30 2.78 4.33 -28.28
CA GLY A 30 3.35 3.95 -26.99
C GLY A 30 2.99 4.93 -25.86
N ARG A 31 2.98 6.24 -26.15
CA ARG A 31 2.52 7.27 -25.20
C ARG A 31 1.03 7.18 -24.92
N ASN A 32 0.21 6.91 -25.94
CA ASN A 32 -1.22 6.70 -25.73
C ASN A 32 -1.48 5.45 -24.88
N ALA A 33 -0.79 4.34 -25.14
CA ALA A 33 -0.88 3.15 -24.32
C ALA A 33 -0.48 3.44 -22.87
N LEU A 34 0.58 4.24 -22.64
CA LEU A 34 0.97 4.70 -21.31
C LEU A 34 -0.13 5.54 -20.63
N TYR A 35 -0.75 6.44 -21.37
CA TYR A 35 -1.84 7.30 -20.87
C TYR A 35 -3.08 6.48 -20.48
N PHE A 36 -3.38 5.40 -21.23
CA PHE A 36 -4.50 4.49 -20.93
C PHE A 36 -4.09 3.32 -20.00
N GLU A 37 -2.95 3.44 -19.35
CA GLU A 37 -2.44 2.47 -18.36
C GLU A 37 -2.13 1.06 -18.91
N ASP A 38 -2.05 0.92 -20.24
CA ASP A 38 -1.54 -0.31 -20.87
C ASP A 38 -0.01 -0.25 -20.94
N TYR A 39 0.60 -0.44 -19.78
CA TYR A 39 2.05 -0.31 -19.60
C TYR A 39 2.84 -1.34 -20.40
N VAL A 40 2.32 -2.57 -20.50
CA VAL A 40 2.97 -3.65 -21.26
C VAL A 40 3.01 -3.31 -22.74
N LEU A 41 1.89 -2.90 -23.30
CA LEU A 41 1.80 -2.47 -24.71
C LEU A 41 2.70 -1.25 -24.97
N SER A 42 2.70 -0.30 -24.06
CA SER A 42 3.56 0.89 -24.11
C SER A 42 5.04 0.50 -24.23
N ILE A 43 5.52 -0.39 -23.37
CA ILE A 43 6.90 -0.93 -23.39
C ILE A 43 7.20 -1.62 -24.71
N GLN A 44 6.25 -2.39 -25.26
CA GLN A 44 6.43 -3.07 -26.54
C GLN A 44 6.68 -2.09 -27.68
N TYR A 45 5.91 -1.02 -27.75
CA TYR A 45 6.10 0.02 -28.79
C TYR A 45 7.43 0.76 -28.60
N PHE A 46 7.80 1.13 -27.38
CA PHE A 46 9.09 1.79 -27.16
C PHE A 46 10.27 0.87 -27.45
N ASN A 47 10.16 -0.45 -27.19
CA ASN A 47 11.17 -1.42 -27.60
C ASN A 47 11.40 -1.42 -29.12
N GLN A 48 10.32 -1.34 -29.92
CA GLN A 48 10.42 -1.26 -31.36
C GLN A 48 11.10 0.04 -31.83
N VAL A 49 10.75 1.17 -31.22
CA VAL A 49 11.36 2.47 -31.54
C VAL A 49 12.84 2.47 -31.19
N ILE A 50 13.21 1.96 -29.98
CA ILE A 50 14.58 1.87 -29.53
C ILE A 50 15.41 0.94 -30.42
N LYS A 51 14.84 -0.18 -30.86
CA LYS A 51 15.51 -1.08 -31.80
C LYS A 51 15.80 -0.41 -33.14
N ALA A 52 14.86 0.39 -33.63
CA ALA A 52 15.00 1.08 -34.92
C ALA A 52 15.90 2.33 -34.84
N LYS A 53 15.78 3.10 -33.76
CA LYS A 53 16.51 4.34 -33.54
C LYS A 53 17.01 4.40 -32.08
N PRO A 54 18.06 3.69 -31.73
CA PRO A 54 18.57 3.58 -30.35
C PRO A 54 19.09 4.91 -29.79
N PHE A 55 19.33 5.91 -30.62
CA PHE A 55 19.85 7.23 -30.21
C PHE A 55 18.75 8.18 -29.71
N LEU A 56 17.46 7.87 -29.89
CA LEU A 56 16.37 8.70 -29.38
C LEU A 56 16.29 8.58 -27.86
N ILE A 57 16.04 9.71 -27.18
CA ILE A 57 15.97 9.79 -25.71
C ILE A 57 14.55 9.47 -25.20
N ASP A 58 13.54 10.06 -25.81
CA ASP A 58 12.14 9.98 -25.37
C ASP A 58 11.64 8.55 -25.18
N PRO A 59 11.91 7.57 -26.09
CA PRO A 59 11.42 6.21 -25.89
C PRO A 59 11.98 5.53 -24.63
N TYR A 60 13.21 5.82 -24.24
CA TYR A 60 13.78 5.30 -22.98
C TYR A 60 13.08 5.94 -21.77
N TYR A 61 12.85 7.24 -21.82
CA TYR A 61 12.15 7.94 -20.75
C TYR A 61 10.74 7.39 -20.53
N TYR A 62 9.92 7.32 -21.58
CA TYR A 62 8.55 6.81 -21.45
C TYR A 62 8.50 5.31 -21.11
N ARG A 63 9.46 4.52 -21.60
CA ARG A 63 9.57 3.11 -21.23
C ARG A 63 9.91 2.95 -19.74
N ALA A 64 10.79 3.79 -19.22
CA ALA A 64 11.10 3.82 -17.80
C ALA A 64 9.86 4.15 -16.95
N ILE A 65 9.05 5.14 -17.37
CA ILE A 65 7.81 5.47 -16.68
C ILE A 65 6.84 4.27 -16.70
N ALA A 66 6.67 3.59 -17.83
CA ALA A 66 5.84 2.39 -17.90
C ALA A 66 6.38 1.25 -16.99
N LYS A 67 7.71 1.08 -16.91
CA LYS A 67 8.34 0.10 -16.01
C LYS A 67 8.13 0.45 -14.53
N ILE A 68 8.20 1.74 -14.15
CA ILE A 68 7.89 2.20 -12.80
C ILE A 68 6.47 1.80 -12.41
N GLN A 69 5.50 1.99 -13.30
CA GLN A 69 4.11 1.61 -13.04
C GLN A 69 3.92 0.09 -12.89
N LEU A 70 4.79 -0.71 -13.48
CA LEU A 70 4.84 -2.16 -13.33
C LEU A 70 5.80 -2.61 -12.22
N GLU A 71 6.30 -1.69 -11.40
CA GLU A 71 7.25 -1.95 -10.31
C GLU A 71 8.61 -2.53 -10.76
N ASP A 72 8.94 -2.47 -12.06
CA ASP A 72 10.27 -2.81 -12.58
C ASP A 72 11.23 -1.62 -12.40
N TYR A 73 11.55 -1.34 -11.14
CA TYR A 73 12.39 -0.19 -10.78
C TYR A 73 13.83 -0.31 -11.27
N VAL A 74 14.36 -1.55 -11.32
CA VAL A 74 15.72 -1.81 -11.85
C VAL A 74 15.78 -1.59 -13.36
N GLY A 75 14.77 -2.07 -14.08
CA GLY A 75 14.68 -1.83 -15.52
C GLY A 75 14.44 -0.35 -15.86
N ALA A 76 13.70 0.38 -15.00
CA ALA A 76 13.50 1.81 -15.14
C ALA A 76 14.79 2.61 -14.89
N GLU A 77 15.55 2.26 -13.84
CA GLU A 77 16.87 2.83 -13.54
C GLU A 77 17.80 2.71 -14.75
N ALA A 78 17.89 1.53 -15.38
CA ALA A 78 18.73 1.31 -16.54
C ALA A 78 18.35 2.23 -17.73
N ASP A 79 17.06 2.39 -18.01
CA ASP A 79 16.59 3.29 -19.06
C ASP A 79 16.86 4.76 -18.73
N LEU A 80 16.64 5.18 -17.50
CA LEU A 80 16.84 6.56 -17.04
C LEU A 80 18.33 6.94 -16.99
N ASN A 81 19.22 5.99 -16.71
CA ASN A 81 20.65 6.20 -16.85
C ASN A 81 21.03 6.61 -18.26
N ILE A 82 20.45 5.95 -19.29
CA ILE A 82 20.67 6.31 -20.71
C ILE A 82 20.10 7.70 -21.00
N VAL A 83 18.93 8.04 -20.47
CA VAL A 83 18.32 9.38 -20.67
C VAL A 83 19.23 10.46 -20.09
N ILE A 84 19.68 10.30 -18.86
CA ILE A 84 20.51 11.29 -18.14
C ILE A 84 21.90 11.42 -18.77
N GLU A 85 22.52 10.31 -19.17
CA GLU A 85 23.81 10.30 -19.85
C GLU A 85 23.76 11.13 -21.15
N ARG A 86 22.66 11.00 -21.91
CA ARG A 86 22.49 11.71 -23.19
C ARG A 86 22.03 13.15 -23.04
N ASN A 87 21.22 13.43 -22.04
CA ASN A 87 20.73 14.77 -21.75
C ASN A 87 20.60 15.01 -20.24
N PRO A 88 21.63 15.55 -19.58
CA PRO A 88 21.64 15.80 -18.14
C PRO A 88 20.74 16.97 -17.70
N PHE A 89 20.06 17.65 -18.62
CA PHE A 89 19.15 18.76 -18.29
C PHE A 89 17.71 18.35 -18.10
N ILE A 90 17.37 17.06 -18.28
CA ILE A 90 16.00 16.55 -18.10
C ILE A 90 15.75 16.29 -16.63
N HIS A 91 15.27 17.29 -15.88
CA HIS A 91 15.02 17.17 -14.44
C HIS A 91 14.00 16.07 -14.10
N MET A 92 13.02 15.83 -14.96
CA MET A 92 12.04 14.75 -14.79
C MET A 92 12.69 13.36 -14.84
N ALA A 93 13.82 13.18 -15.55
CA ALA A 93 14.53 11.90 -15.59
C ALA A 93 15.23 11.64 -14.27
N TYR A 94 15.85 12.64 -13.65
CA TYR A 94 16.40 12.53 -12.29
C TYR A 94 15.30 12.22 -11.29
N TYR A 95 14.18 12.94 -11.33
CA TYR A 95 13.06 12.64 -10.45
C TYR A 95 12.56 11.19 -10.60
N ALA A 96 12.34 10.74 -11.82
CA ALA A 96 11.86 9.37 -12.07
C ALA A 96 12.87 8.31 -11.60
N ARG A 97 14.20 8.55 -11.78
CA ARG A 97 15.24 7.64 -11.29
C ARG A 97 15.35 7.70 -9.77
N GLY A 98 15.28 8.88 -9.17
CA GLY A 98 15.21 9.05 -7.72
C GLY A 98 14.02 8.32 -7.11
N PHE A 99 12.84 8.39 -7.75
CA PHE A 99 11.68 7.61 -7.35
C PHE A 99 11.93 6.09 -7.46
N ALA A 100 12.53 5.63 -8.56
CA ALA A 100 12.90 4.22 -8.71
C ALA A 100 13.93 3.78 -7.65
N TYR A 101 14.89 4.63 -7.29
CA TYR A 101 15.83 4.37 -6.20
C TYR A 101 15.13 4.30 -4.84
N LYS A 102 14.21 5.24 -4.55
CA LYS A 102 13.38 5.23 -3.34
C LYS A 102 12.66 3.90 -3.17
N ARG A 103 12.00 3.41 -4.23
CA ARG A 103 11.28 2.13 -4.22
C ARG A 103 12.19 0.89 -4.11
N GLN A 104 13.50 1.06 -4.36
CA GLN A 104 14.52 0.01 -4.16
C GLN A 104 15.19 0.10 -2.78
N GLY A 105 14.83 1.07 -1.92
CA GLY A 105 15.51 1.33 -0.65
C GLY A 105 16.89 2.00 -0.80
N LYS A 106 17.23 2.51 -1.98
CA LYS A 106 18.49 3.22 -2.26
C LYS A 106 18.31 4.73 -1.95
N TRP A 107 18.19 5.02 -0.66
CA TRP A 107 17.77 6.35 -0.20
C TRP A 107 18.77 7.47 -0.54
N ASN A 108 20.09 7.21 -0.40
CA ASN A 108 21.11 8.21 -0.70
C ASN A 108 21.14 8.59 -2.18
N GLU A 109 21.01 7.59 -3.07
CA GLU A 109 20.93 7.79 -4.51
C GLU A 109 19.66 8.53 -4.88
N ALA A 110 18.54 8.21 -4.22
CA ALA A 110 17.26 8.92 -4.41
C ALA A 110 17.39 10.40 -4.04
N ILE A 111 17.96 10.73 -2.87
CA ILE A 111 18.20 12.10 -2.43
C ILE A 111 19.11 12.85 -3.42
N ALA A 112 20.18 12.22 -3.89
CA ALA A 112 21.08 12.82 -4.87
C ALA A 112 20.36 13.18 -6.16
N ASP A 113 19.50 12.30 -6.65
CA ASP A 113 18.71 12.52 -7.86
C ASP A 113 17.61 13.58 -7.65
N PHE A 114 16.92 13.59 -6.51
CA PHE A 114 15.97 14.66 -6.19
C PHE A 114 16.66 16.02 -6.09
N ASN A 115 17.89 16.07 -5.53
CA ASN A 115 18.67 17.29 -5.53
C ASN A 115 18.97 17.77 -6.95
N GLN A 116 19.38 16.88 -7.86
CA GLN A 116 19.62 17.24 -9.25
C GLN A 116 18.35 17.70 -9.98
N ALA A 117 17.20 17.04 -9.71
CA ALA A 117 15.93 17.48 -10.25
C ALA A 117 15.56 18.90 -9.76
N LEU A 118 15.84 19.22 -8.51
CA LEU A 118 15.57 20.52 -7.88
C LEU A 118 16.53 21.63 -8.32
N VAL A 119 17.72 21.30 -8.83
CA VAL A 119 18.61 22.31 -9.48
C VAL A 119 17.90 22.99 -10.65
N HIS A 120 17.12 22.24 -11.43
CA HIS A 120 16.41 22.76 -12.61
C HIS A 120 14.94 23.13 -12.32
N ALA A 121 14.37 22.64 -11.24
CA ALA A 121 12.99 22.91 -10.84
C ALA A 121 12.91 23.12 -9.30
N PRO A 122 13.52 24.21 -8.76
CA PRO A 122 13.72 24.39 -7.32
C PRO A 122 12.44 24.48 -6.51
N ASP A 123 11.35 24.82 -7.15
CA ASP A 123 10.05 25.05 -6.52
C ASP A 123 9.07 23.88 -6.69
N ASN A 124 9.52 22.76 -7.26
CA ASN A 124 8.65 21.63 -7.51
C ASN A 124 8.34 20.89 -6.22
N ALA A 125 7.12 21.09 -5.71
CA ALA A 125 6.66 20.50 -4.46
C ALA A 125 6.72 18.96 -4.46
N ILE A 126 6.45 18.30 -5.61
CA ILE A 126 6.49 16.84 -5.71
C ILE A 126 7.91 16.32 -5.46
N TYR A 127 8.94 16.99 -6.01
CA TYR A 127 10.32 16.58 -5.82
C TYR A 127 10.77 16.78 -4.37
N ILE A 128 10.34 17.89 -3.76
CA ILE A 128 10.63 18.19 -2.35
C ILE A 128 9.95 17.17 -1.44
N ILE A 129 8.67 16.85 -1.65
CA ILE A 129 7.94 15.86 -0.85
C ILE A 129 8.64 14.50 -0.92
N ASN A 130 9.00 14.03 -2.12
CA ASN A 130 9.72 12.74 -2.23
C ASN A 130 11.10 12.77 -1.58
N ARG A 131 11.76 13.93 -1.52
CA ARG A 131 13.02 14.11 -0.80
C ARG A 131 12.83 14.12 0.71
N ILE A 132 11.74 14.75 1.20
CA ILE A 132 11.35 14.69 2.62
C ILE A 132 11.14 13.24 3.05
N GLU A 133 10.38 12.46 2.29
CA GLU A 133 10.17 11.03 2.58
C GLU A 133 11.49 10.24 2.61
N ALA A 134 12.42 10.54 1.69
CA ALA A 134 13.72 9.88 1.69
C ALA A 134 14.60 10.32 2.87
N TYR A 135 14.50 11.57 3.32
CA TYR A 135 15.20 12.04 4.53
C TYR A 135 14.60 11.41 5.78
N ASP A 136 13.28 11.28 5.87
CA ASP A 136 12.57 10.64 6.98
C ASP A 136 13.01 9.18 7.17
N GLU A 137 13.02 8.40 6.09
CA GLU A 137 13.49 7.00 6.11
C GLU A 137 14.95 6.82 6.50
N MET A 138 15.75 7.89 6.37
CA MET A 138 17.14 7.93 6.82
C MET A 138 17.30 8.61 8.19
N GLU A 139 16.22 8.92 8.87
CA GLU A 139 16.21 9.64 10.16
C GLU A 139 16.91 11.01 10.11
N ARG A 140 16.96 11.63 8.91
CA ARG A 140 17.58 12.94 8.67
C ARG A 140 16.54 14.04 8.84
N TYR A 141 16.03 14.16 10.05
CA TYR A 141 14.86 15.00 10.34
C TYR A 141 15.13 16.50 10.15
N ASP A 142 16.34 16.98 10.39
CA ASP A 142 16.68 18.41 10.23
C ASP A 142 16.53 18.85 8.76
N GLU A 143 17.00 18.03 7.83
CA GLU A 143 16.86 18.30 6.40
C GLU A 143 15.41 18.17 5.93
N ALA A 144 14.69 17.16 6.43
CA ALA A 144 13.27 17.00 6.16
C ALA A 144 12.45 18.20 6.66
N LEU A 145 12.74 18.68 7.88
CA LEU A 145 12.12 19.86 8.48
C LEU A 145 12.45 21.16 7.72
N SER A 146 13.66 21.30 7.20
CA SER A 146 14.04 22.42 6.33
C SER A 146 13.20 22.47 5.05
N ASP A 147 13.00 21.31 4.43
CA ASP A 147 12.23 21.15 3.19
C ASP A 147 10.74 21.42 3.44
N ILE A 148 10.19 20.87 4.52
CA ILE A 148 8.76 21.09 4.83
C ILE A 148 8.47 22.53 5.20
N ASP A 149 9.38 23.21 5.90
CA ASP A 149 9.29 24.64 6.19
C ASP A 149 9.33 25.47 4.91
N PHE A 150 10.12 25.07 3.93
CA PHE A 150 10.11 25.70 2.62
C PHE A 150 8.73 25.58 1.95
N LEU A 151 8.11 24.41 1.98
CA LEU A 151 6.78 24.19 1.41
C LEU A 151 5.68 24.96 2.16
N ILE A 152 5.73 24.99 3.50
CA ILE A 152 4.77 25.72 4.34
C ILE A 152 4.84 27.22 4.06
N ARG A 153 6.04 27.82 3.91
CA ARG A 153 6.16 29.25 3.54
C ARG A 153 5.47 29.59 2.22
N ARG A 154 5.39 28.65 1.28
CA ARG A 154 4.72 28.84 -0.01
C ARG A 154 3.23 28.54 0.04
N SER A 155 2.84 27.62 0.90
CA SER A 155 1.46 27.20 1.08
C SER A 155 1.06 27.17 2.55
N PRO A 156 0.94 28.36 3.20
CA PRO A 156 0.71 28.46 4.65
C PRO A 156 -0.61 27.84 5.12
N LYS A 157 -1.55 27.65 4.20
CA LYS A 157 -2.88 27.06 4.49
C LYS A 157 -2.93 25.54 4.26
N ALA A 158 -1.84 24.94 3.80
CA ALA A 158 -1.78 23.48 3.62
C ALA A 158 -1.62 22.81 4.99
N THR A 159 -2.73 22.38 5.56
CA THR A 159 -2.80 21.75 6.89
C THR A 159 -2.06 20.43 6.90
N GLU A 160 -2.03 19.71 5.76
CA GLU A 160 -1.29 18.46 5.58
C GLU A 160 0.22 18.66 5.79
N LEU A 161 0.78 19.76 5.28
CA LEU A 161 2.22 20.05 5.47
C LEU A 161 2.54 20.38 6.93
N GLN A 162 1.64 21.07 7.61
CA GLN A 162 1.84 21.39 9.03
C GLN A 162 1.69 20.14 9.90
N PHE A 163 0.78 19.25 9.53
CA PHE A 163 0.62 17.98 10.21
C PHE A 163 1.91 17.13 10.04
N GLU A 164 2.43 17.05 8.83
CA GLU A 164 3.67 16.33 8.54
C GLU A 164 4.87 16.93 9.28
N LYS A 165 4.94 18.27 9.41
CA LYS A 165 5.94 18.94 10.24
C LYS A 165 5.83 18.49 11.70
N GLY A 166 4.63 18.47 12.27
CA GLY A 166 4.41 18.02 13.64
C GLY A 166 4.86 16.58 13.86
N ARG A 167 4.61 15.70 12.89
CA ARG A 167 5.07 14.31 12.91
C ARG A 167 6.61 14.24 12.90
N LEU A 168 7.26 14.93 11.98
CA LEU A 168 8.73 14.94 11.89
C LEU A 168 9.39 15.50 13.16
N LEU A 169 8.81 16.52 13.77
CA LEU A 169 9.29 17.06 15.04
C LEU A 169 9.19 16.02 16.17
N LEU A 170 8.12 15.24 16.19
CA LEU A 170 7.98 14.17 17.16
C LEU A 170 9.02 13.05 16.92
N MET A 171 9.23 12.65 15.66
CA MET A 171 10.25 11.66 15.30
C MET A 171 11.66 12.13 15.67
N SER A 172 11.95 13.42 15.54
CA SER A 172 13.23 14.03 15.96
C SER A 172 13.34 14.23 17.47
N LYS A 173 12.32 13.79 18.25
CA LYS A 173 12.22 13.97 19.73
C LYS A 173 12.04 15.42 20.17
N ASP A 174 11.67 16.34 19.27
CA ASP A 174 11.23 17.69 19.62
C ASP A 174 9.73 17.69 19.97
N THR A 175 9.41 17.12 21.10
CA THR A 175 8.01 17.01 21.60
C THR A 175 7.36 18.37 21.76
N LEU A 176 8.12 19.38 22.22
CA LEU A 176 7.57 20.73 22.40
C LEU A 176 7.28 21.43 21.07
N GLY A 177 8.17 21.30 20.10
CA GLY A 177 7.96 21.78 18.74
C GLY A 177 6.75 21.11 18.08
N ALA A 178 6.61 19.80 18.25
CA ALA A 178 5.46 19.04 17.78
C ALA A 178 4.16 19.53 18.43
N PHE A 179 4.15 19.69 19.76
CA PHE A 179 2.99 20.23 20.49
C PHE A 179 2.58 21.58 19.96
N ASN A 180 3.50 22.54 19.85
CA ASN A 180 3.21 23.87 19.35
C ASN A 180 2.64 23.87 17.92
N THR A 181 3.14 22.95 17.09
CA THR A 181 2.66 22.78 15.71
C THR A 181 1.22 22.27 15.69
N PHE A 182 0.89 21.25 16.48
CA PHE A 182 -0.46 20.73 16.55
C PHE A 182 -1.41 21.63 17.31
N ASP A 183 -0.94 22.37 18.32
CA ASP A 183 -1.74 23.39 19.01
C ASP A 183 -2.20 24.48 18.03
N HIS A 184 -1.27 24.99 17.22
CA HIS A 184 -1.64 25.90 16.14
C HIS A 184 -2.57 25.26 15.10
N LEU A 185 -2.33 23.99 14.76
CA LEU A 185 -3.13 23.29 13.76
C LEU A 185 -4.58 23.06 14.20
N VAL A 186 -4.84 22.76 15.47
CA VAL A 186 -6.21 22.65 15.99
C VAL A 186 -6.96 23.99 15.99
N GLU A 187 -6.26 25.14 15.99
CA GLU A 187 -6.89 26.45 15.86
C GLU A 187 -7.36 26.74 14.44
N ILE A 188 -6.58 26.34 13.43
CA ILE A 188 -6.87 26.62 12.02
C ILE A 188 -7.74 25.54 11.37
N ASP A 189 -7.66 24.29 11.80
CA ASP A 189 -8.44 23.16 11.30
C ASP A 189 -9.26 22.48 12.41
N LYS A 190 -10.14 23.24 13.02
CA LYS A 190 -10.96 22.84 14.19
C LYS A 190 -11.87 21.62 13.94
N HIS A 191 -12.15 21.33 12.67
CA HIS A 191 -13.09 20.27 12.28
C HIS A 191 -12.42 18.97 11.90
N ASN A 192 -11.10 18.92 11.88
CA ASN A 192 -10.34 17.73 11.58
C ASN A 192 -10.14 16.90 12.87
N PRO A 193 -10.76 15.73 13.01
CA PRO A 193 -10.61 14.90 14.20
C PRO A 193 -9.20 14.40 14.43
N GLU A 194 -8.42 14.21 13.35
CA GLU A 194 -7.07 13.64 13.44
C GLU A 194 -6.08 14.62 14.06
N THR A 195 -6.29 15.93 13.84
CA THR A 195 -5.46 16.97 14.47
C THR A 195 -5.60 16.97 16.00
N TRP A 196 -6.84 16.83 16.49
CA TRP A 196 -7.10 16.70 17.92
C TRP A 196 -6.52 15.40 18.48
N GLY A 197 -6.65 14.29 17.75
CA GLY A 197 -6.06 13.02 18.14
C GLY A 197 -4.54 13.04 18.23
N ALA A 198 -3.87 13.74 17.31
CA ALA A 198 -2.42 13.90 17.32
C ALA A 198 -1.96 14.76 18.51
N ARG A 199 -2.64 15.89 18.79
CA ARG A 199 -2.31 16.70 19.97
C ARG A 199 -2.56 15.94 21.28
N ALA A 200 -3.65 15.18 21.36
CA ALA A 200 -3.94 14.31 22.50
C ALA A 200 -2.80 13.34 22.79
N LEU A 201 -2.25 12.75 21.74
CA LEU A 201 -1.15 11.80 21.86
C LEU A 201 0.12 12.46 22.39
N ILE A 202 0.45 13.66 21.91
CA ILE A 202 1.58 14.44 22.42
C ILE A 202 1.35 14.84 23.89
N ASN A 203 0.11 15.17 24.26
CA ASN A 203 -0.25 15.43 25.65
C ASN A 203 -0.03 14.21 26.54
N ILE A 204 -0.24 12.98 26.05
CA ILE A 204 0.12 11.74 26.79
C ILE A 204 1.63 11.67 27.02
N ILE A 205 2.45 11.91 25.97
CA ILE A 205 3.92 11.90 26.08
C ILE A 205 4.41 12.94 27.09
N MET A 206 3.75 14.08 27.15
CA MET A 206 4.07 15.16 28.09
C MET A 206 3.46 14.95 29.48
N ASP A 207 2.81 13.81 29.74
CA ASP A 207 2.08 13.44 30.96
C ASP A 207 0.89 14.39 31.29
N ASN A 208 0.38 15.13 30.31
CA ASN A 208 -0.78 16.01 30.40
C ASN A 208 -2.08 15.21 30.17
N ARG A 209 -2.38 14.24 31.03
CA ARG A 209 -3.45 13.25 30.82
C ARG A 209 -4.86 13.83 30.75
N ASP A 210 -5.12 14.93 31.46
CA ASP A 210 -6.43 15.59 31.45
C ASP A 210 -6.68 16.31 30.12
N ASP A 211 -5.67 17.02 29.61
CA ASP A 211 -5.74 17.70 28.31
C ASP A 211 -5.83 16.67 27.16
N ALA A 212 -5.09 15.56 27.25
CA ALA A 212 -5.20 14.44 26.31
C ALA A 212 -6.62 13.88 26.25
N LEU A 213 -7.26 13.69 27.41
CA LEU A 213 -8.64 13.20 27.48
C LEU A 213 -9.63 14.18 26.84
N GLU A 214 -9.44 15.49 27.02
CA GLU A 214 -10.28 16.53 26.41
C GLU A 214 -10.12 16.52 24.87
N ASP A 215 -8.90 16.44 24.39
CA ASP A 215 -8.57 16.38 22.97
C ASP A 215 -9.16 15.12 22.31
N TYR A 216 -9.04 13.94 22.93
CA TYR A 216 -9.67 12.72 22.40
C TYR A 216 -11.21 12.82 22.44
N ASN A 217 -11.79 13.45 23.46
CA ASN A 217 -13.22 13.71 23.48
C ASN A 217 -13.66 14.58 22.29
N GLN A 218 -12.85 15.58 21.93
CA GLN A 218 -13.14 16.43 20.78
C GLN A 218 -12.96 15.67 19.46
N SER A 219 -11.88 14.91 19.30
CA SER A 219 -11.64 14.04 18.13
C SER A 219 -12.82 13.08 17.88
N ILE A 220 -13.29 12.42 18.94
CA ILE A 220 -14.41 11.47 18.87
C ILE A 220 -15.75 12.18 18.62
N LYS A 221 -15.96 13.36 19.20
CA LYS A 221 -17.14 14.20 18.89
C LYS A 221 -17.18 14.58 17.41
N LEU A 222 -16.04 14.78 16.79
CA LEU A 222 -15.88 15.03 15.35
C LEU A 222 -15.96 13.75 14.50
N LYS A 223 -16.25 12.60 15.12
CA LYS A 223 -16.48 11.30 14.46
C LYS A 223 -15.25 10.73 13.76
N THR A 224 -14.09 10.78 14.43
CA THR A 224 -12.90 10.06 13.92
C THR A 224 -13.23 8.61 13.64
N ARG A 225 -12.63 8.06 12.60
CA ARG A 225 -12.65 6.62 12.28
C ARG A 225 -11.40 5.89 12.75
N ASN A 226 -10.49 6.61 13.41
CA ASN A 226 -9.27 6.02 13.92
C ASN A 226 -9.54 5.22 15.20
N PRO A 227 -9.34 3.87 15.20
CA PRO A 227 -9.54 3.06 16.39
C PRO A 227 -8.61 3.47 17.55
N ASN A 228 -7.40 3.97 17.26
CA ASN A 228 -6.42 4.34 18.28
C ASN A 228 -6.91 5.51 19.16
N ALA A 229 -7.71 6.42 18.63
CA ALA A 229 -8.30 7.50 19.43
C ALA A 229 -9.24 6.94 20.52
N TYR A 230 -10.00 5.90 20.20
CA TYR A 230 -10.83 5.21 21.18
C TYR A 230 -10.01 4.36 22.15
N ILE A 231 -8.98 3.65 21.68
CA ILE A 231 -8.10 2.86 22.55
C ILE A 231 -7.45 3.77 23.59
N ASN A 232 -6.83 4.87 23.15
CA ASN A 232 -6.11 5.77 24.04
C ASN A 232 -7.05 6.49 25.02
N ARG A 233 -8.26 6.91 24.56
CA ARG A 233 -9.26 7.44 25.48
C ARG A 233 -9.75 6.38 26.46
N GLY A 234 -9.89 5.14 26.01
CA GLY A 234 -10.23 4.00 26.86
C GLY A 234 -9.19 3.77 27.96
N ILE A 235 -7.91 3.86 27.63
CA ILE A 235 -6.80 3.75 28.60
C ILE A 235 -6.90 4.90 29.64
N LEU A 236 -7.04 6.14 29.19
CA LEU A 236 -7.19 7.29 30.10
C LEU A 236 -8.44 7.17 31.00
N ASN A 237 -9.55 6.64 30.46
CA ASN A 237 -10.75 6.35 31.26
C ASN A 237 -10.52 5.19 32.25
N TYR A 238 -9.77 4.17 31.88
CA TYR A 238 -9.39 3.06 32.75
C TYR A 238 -8.55 3.55 33.93
N GLU A 239 -7.53 4.35 33.68
CA GLU A 239 -6.69 4.97 34.73
C GLU A 239 -7.49 5.83 35.72
N LYS A 240 -8.57 6.44 35.23
CA LYS A 240 -9.52 7.20 36.07
C LYS A 240 -10.61 6.32 36.69
N HIS A 241 -10.49 4.99 36.64
CA HIS A 241 -11.45 4.00 37.14
C HIS A 241 -12.86 4.12 36.51
N LYS A 242 -12.96 4.72 35.32
CA LYS A 242 -14.21 4.85 34.55
C LYS A 242 -14.40 3.63 33.64
N TYR A 243 -14.39 2.43 34.21
CA TYR A 243 -14.36 1.14 33.52
C TYR A 243 -15.46 0.97 32.46
N ARG A 244 -16.67 1.46 32.74
CA ARG A 244 -17.78 1.40 31.77
C ARG A 244 -17.49 2.23 30.50
N GLN A 245 -16.88 3.41 30.67
CA GLN A 245 -16.51 4.27 29.55
C GLN A 245 -15.34 3.68 28.78
N ALA A 246 -14.32 3.16 29.48
CA ALA A 246 -13.20 2.46 28.86
C ALA A 246 -13.65 1.27 28.02
N LEU A 247 -14.57 0.43 28.56
CA LEU A 247 -15.09 -0.72 27.83
C LEU A 247 -15.86 -0.30 26.57
N ALA A 248 -16.69 0.76 26.66
CA ALA A 248 -17.39 1.28 25.50
C ALA A 248 -16.44 1.82 24.43
N ASP A 249 -15.33 2.42 24.83
CA ASP A 249 -14.29 2.88 23.92
C ASP A 249 -13.58 1.70 23.24
N TYR A 250 -13.19 0.68 23.97
CA TYR A 250 -12.57 -0.52 23.40
C TYR A 250 -13.55 -1.29 22.48
N ASP A 251 -14.83 -1.37 22.84
CA ASP A 251 -15.86 -1.96 21.98
C ASP A 251 -15.95 -1.19 20.66
N LYS A 252 -15.91 0.14 20.70
CA LYS A 252 -15.94 0.96 19.49
C LYS A 252 -14.66 0.82 18.66
N ALA A 253 -13.50 0.71 19.29
CA ALA A 253 -12.25 0.45 18.59
C ALA A 253 -12.29 -0.89 17.83
N VAL A 254 -12.79 -1.96 18.48
CA VAL A 254 -12.95 -3.29 17.83
C VAL A 254 -14.04 -3.30 16.76
N GLU A 255 -15.07 -2.45 16.88
CA GLU A 255 -16.07 -2.25 15.82
C GLU A 255 -15.45 -1.61 14.58
N LEU A 256 -14.55 -0.63 14.76
CA LEU A 256 -13.86 0.07 13.67
C LEU A 256 -12.80 -0.80 13.01
N ASP A 257 -12.04 -1.53 13.81
CA ASP A 257 -11.03 -2.48 13.36
C ASP A 257 -11.08 -3.75 14.20
N SER A 258 -11.74 -4.76 13.67
CA SER A 258 -11.93 -6.04 14.37
C SER A 258 -10.68 -6.88 14.49
N THR A 259 -9.58 -6.50 13.83
CA THR A 259 -8.28 -7.18 13.86
C THR A 259 -7.24 -6.44 14.71
N ASN A 260 -7.61 -5.32 15.30
CA ASN A 260 -6.72 -4.52 16.13
C ASN A 260 -6.40 -5.26 17.44
N ILE A 261 -5.18 -5.79 17.50
CA ILE A 261 -4.71 -6.59 18.66
C ILE A 261 -4.73 -5.76 19.95
N SER A 262 -4.31 -4.49 19.89
CA SER A 262 -4.29 -3.61 21.07
C SER A 262 -5.70 -3.36 21.63
N ALA A 263 -6.69 -3.15 20.76
CA ALA A 263 -8.07 -2.98 21.18
C ALA A 263 -8.64 -4.25 21.82
N LEU A 264 -8.40 -5.40 21.18
CA LEU A 264 -8.84 -6.70 21.70
C LEU A 264 -8.18 -7.03 23.05
N PHE A 265 -6.87 -6.76 23.16
CA PHE A 265 -6.12 -7.08 24.39
C PHE A 265 -6.55 -6.20 25.56
N ASN A 266 -6.62 -4.87 25.38
CA ASN A 266 -7.10 -3.97 26.44
C ASN A 266 -8.53 -4.30 26.87
N ARG A 267 -9.40 -4.65 25.89
CA ARG A 267 -10.76 -5.08 26.20
C ARG A 267 -10.79 -6.38 27.01
N ALA A 268 -9.97 -7.36 26.63
CA ALA A 268 -9.87 -8.63 27.36
C ALA A 268 -9.38 -8.44 28.79
N LEU A 269 -8.35 -7.59 28.98
CA LEU A 269 -7.83 -7.27 30.31
C LEU A 269 -8.90 -6.61 31.19
N LEU A 270 -9.60 -5.60 30.65
CA LEU A 270 -10.67 -4.92 31.40
C LEU A 270 -11.85 -5.87 31.71
N ARG A 271 -12.24 -6.73 30.76
CA ARG A 271 -13.27 -7.76 30.97
C ARG A 271 -12.87 -8.75 32.06
N ASN A 272 -11.59 -9.16 32.06
CA ASN A 272 -11.05 -10.01 33.16
C ASN A 272 -11.15 -9.30 34.50
N GLU A 273 -10.76 -8.03 34.60
CA GLU A 273 -10.79 -7.26 35.84
C GLU A 273 -12.22 -7.08 36.39
N VAL A 274 -13.20 -6.88 35.49
CA VAL A 274 -14.62 -6.75 35.90
C VAL A 274 -15.34 -8.11 36.06
N GLY A 275 -14.62 -9.23 35.86
CA GLY A 275 -15.14 -10.60 36.07
C GLY A 275 -15.91 -11.17 34.87
N ASP A 276 -15.88 -10.52 33.69
CA ASP A 276 -16.49 -11.04 32.46
C ASP A 276 -15.51 -11.99 31.73
N TYR A 277 -15.17 -13.07 32.41
CA TYR A 277 -14.15 -14.04 31.99
C TYR A 277 -14.45 -14.68 30.62
N HIS A 278 -15.72 -15.02 30.35
CA HIS A 278 -16.08 -15.73 29.14
C HIS A 278 -15.86 -14.90 27.89
N THR A 279 -16.22 -13.61 27.91
CA THR A 279 -16.02 -12.73 26.77
C THR A 279 -14.57 -12.27 26.64
N ALA A 280 -13.82 -12.23 27.76
CA ALA A 280 -12.38 -11.98 27.73
C ALA A 280 -11.61 -13.10 26.98
N ILE A 281 -11.96 -14.38 27.21
CA ILE A 281 -11.37 -15.50 26.46
C ILE A 281 -11.64 -15.38 24.95
N ILE A 282 -12.84 -14.99 24.55
CA ILE A 282 -13.16 -14.82 23.12
C ILE A 282 -12.23 -13.79 22.45
N ASP A 283 -11.94 -12.69 23.13
CA ASP A 283 -11.00 -11.69 22.62
C ASP A 283 -9.57 -12.26 22.55
N LEU A 284 -9.11 -12.96 23.57
CA LEU A 284 -7.79 -13.58 23.60
C LEU A 284 -7.63 -14.69 22.54
N ASP A 285 -8.64 -15.52 22.33
CA ASP A 285 -8.65 -16.53 21.27
C ASP A 285 -8.57 -15.88 19.88
N LYS A 286 -9.25 -14.75 19.70
CA LYS A 286 -9.15 -13.98 18.47
C LYS A 286 -7.76 -13.41 18.25
N ILE A 287 -7.13 -12.86 19.30
CA ILE A 287 -5.73 -12.42 19.25
C ILE A 287 -4.83 -13.56 18.82
N LEU A 288 -4.95 -14.74 19.48
CA LEU A 288 -4.12 -15.91 19.19
C LEU A 288 -4.39 -16.55 17.82
N THR A 289 -5.51 -16.22 17.19
CA THR A 289 -5.76 -16.54 15.77
C THR A 289 -4.98 -15.59 14.84
N LEU A 290 -4.82 -14.31 15.22
CA LEU A 290 -4.09 -13.30 14.47
C LEU A 290 -2.58 -13.40 14.69
N ASP A 291 -2.17 -13.55 15.95
CA ASP A 291 -0.77 -13.76 16.36
C ASP A 291 -0.68 -14.93 17.35
N PRO A 292 -0.42 -16.15 16.86
CA PRO A 292 -0.27 -17.35 17.71
C PRO A 292 0.92 -17.28 18.66
N ASN A 293 1.85 -16.35 18.47
CA ASN A 293 3.08 -16.24 19.26
C ASN A 293 3.02 -15.17 20.35
N MET A 294 1.90 -14.46 20.51
CA MET A 294 1.76 -13.43 21.54
C MET A 294 1.70 -14.07 22.93
N SER A 295 2.84 -14.07 23.61
CA SER A 295 3.01 -14.71 24.94
C SER A 295 2.09 -14.10 26.00
N GLU A 296 1.89 -12.79 25.95
CA GLU A 296 1.00 -12.05 26.86
C GLU A 296 -0.44 -12.56 26.78
N ALA A 297 -0.94 -12.77 25.56
CA ALA A 297 -2.31 -13.27 25.36
C ALA A 297 -2.46 -14.72 25.82
N VAL A 298 -1.47 -15.59 25.56
CA VAL A 298 -1.46 -16.98 26.05
C VAL A 298 -1.48 -17.00 27.59
N TYR A 299 -0.62 -16.19 28.21
CA TYR A 299 -0.54 -16.12 29.67
C TYR A 299 -1.85 -15.61 30.29
N GLN A 300 -2.42 -14.55 29.79
CA GLN A 300 -3.69 -14.01 30.28
C GLN A 300 -4.84 -15.00 30.09
N ARG A 301 -4.88 -15.74 28.97
CA ARG A 301 -5.88 -16.80 28.79
C ARG A 301 -5.73 -17.90 29.79
N GLY A 302 -4.50 -18.33 30.10
CA GLY A 302 -4.20 -19.30 31.13
C GLY A 302 -4.68 -18.85 32.53
N ILE A 303 -4.46 -17.59 32.89
CA ILE A 303 -4.97 -17.00 34.13
C ILE A 303 -6.50 -17.04 34.19
N ILE A 304 -7.17 -16.62 33.12
CA ILE A 304 -8.64 -16.61 33.07
C ILE A 304 -9.20 -18.04 33.12
N ASN A 305 -8.60 -18.99 32.41
CA ASN A 305 -8.96 -20.40 32.48
C ASN A 305 -8.81 -20.95 33.90
N ALA A 306 -7.75 -20.55 34.62
CA ALA A 306 -7.55 -20.92 36.02
C ALA A 306 -8.66 -20.39 36.95
N TYR A 307 -9.15 -19.14 36.73
CA TYR A 307 -10.29 -18.57 37.45
C TYR A 307 -11.60 -19.28 37.13
N LEU A 308 -11.82 -19.70 35.89
CA LEU A 308 -13.00 -20.45 35.48
C LEU A 308 -12.99 -21.91 35.92
N GLY A 309 -11.87 -22.41 36.47
CA GLY A 309 -11.71 -23.82 36.85
C GLY A 309 -11.35 -24.75 35.69
N ASN A 310 -11.06 -24.21 34.50
CA ASN A 310 -10.59 -24.93 33.33
C ASN A 310 -9.10 -25.29 33.52
N ASN A 311 -8.81 -26.14 34.52
CA ASN A 311 -7.45 -26.38 34.98
C ASN A 311 -6.55 -27.02 33.91
N LEU A 312 -7.08 -27.82 33.00
CA LEU A 312 -6.30 -28.48 31.94
C LEU A 312 -5.88 -27.47 30.84
N GLU A 313 -6.80 -26.64 30.45
CA GLU A 313 -6.57 -25.56 29.44
C GLU A 313 -5.55 -24.55 30.02
N ALA A 314 -5.68 -24.19 31.29
CA ALA A 314 -4.72 -23.33 31.97
C ALA A 314 -3.31 -23.94 32.00
N ILE A 315 -3.19 -25.25 32.29
CA ILE A 315 -1.91 -25.98 32.30
C ILE A 315 -1.29 -25.95 30.88
N ASP A 316 -2.08 -26.11 29.84
CA ASP A 316 -1.59 -26.09 28.44
C ASP A 316 -1.04 -24.71 28.08
N ASP A 317 -1.80 -23.64 28.41
CA ASP A 317 -1.37 -22.25 28.19
C ASP A 317 -0.07 -21.95 28.97
N PHE A 318 -0.01 -22.28 30.29
CA PHE A 318 1.21 -22.05 31.07
C PHE A 318 2.38 -22.92 30.60
N THR A 319 2.12 -24.12 30.08
CA THR A 319 3.16 -24.99 29.54
C THR A 319 3.75 -24.35 28.26
N THR A 320 2.91 -23.77 27.41
CA THR A 320 3.35 -23.03 26.22
C THR A 320 4.26 -21.86 26.62
N ILE A 321 3.88 -21.09 27.63
CA ILE A 321 4.70 -19.99 28.15
C ILE A 321 6.03 -20.49 28.71
N ILE A 322 6.03 -21.52 29.57
CA ILE A 322 7.25 -22.05 30.18
C ILE A 322 8.21 -22.64 29.14
N ASN A 323 7.70 -23.25 28.08
CA ASN A 323 8.54 -23.75 26.99
C ASN A 323 9.23 -22.62 26.24
N LYS A 324 8.57 -21.46 26.06
CA LYS A 324 9.10 -20.30 25.37
C LYS A 324 9.96 -19.41 26.27
N HIS A 325 9.55 -19.28 27.54
CA HIS A 325 10.20 -18.50 28.59
C HIS A 325 10.43 -19.37 29.84
N PRO A 326 11.49 -20.22 29.88
CA PRO A 326 11.70 -21.18 30.95
C PRO A 326 11.92 -20.56 32.34
N ASN A 327 12.37 -19.30 32.37
CA ASN A 327 12.66 -18.56 33.60
C ASN A 327 11.48 -17.74 34.11
N PHE A 328 10.34 -17.74 33.40
CA PHE A 328 9.18 -16.96 33.81
C PHE A 328 8.48 -17.60 35.03
N ILE A 329 8.92 -17.19 36.21
CA ILE A 329 8.49 -17.68 37.52
C ILE A 329 6.96 -17.66 37.73
N PRO A 330 6.23 -16.59 37.33
CA PRO A 330 4.78 -16.54 37.52
C PRO A 330 4.03 -17.70 36.86
N ALA A 331 4.41 -18.11 35.64
CA ALA A 331 3.76 -19.24 34.97
C ALA A 331 4.05 -20.58 35.64
N LEU A 332 5.25 -20.77 36.22
CA LEU A 332 5.59 -21.96 36.97
C LEU A 332 4.70 -22.11 38.25
N TYR A 333 4.53 -21.02 39.01
CA TYR A 333 3.64 -21.04 40.18
C TYR A 333 2.18 -21.23 39.78
N ALA A 334 1.71 -20.57 38.73
CA ALA A 334 0.35 -20.71 38.25
C ALA A 334 0.06 -22.14 37.77
N ARG A 335 0.99 -22.77 37.03
CA ARG A 335 0.84 -24.18 36.63
C ARG A 335 0.91 -25.15 37.81
N ALA A 336 1.76 -24.91 38.78
CA ALA A 336 1.84 -25.68 40.00
C ALA A 336 0.51 -25.67 40.78
N GLU A 337 -0.13 -24.50 40.86
CA GLU A 337 -1.46 -24.39 41.47
C GLU A 337 -2.51 -25.21 40.74
N MET A 338 -2.50 -25.21 39.43
CA MET A 338 -3.44 -26.00 38.60
C MET A 338 -3.19 -27.51 38.82
N TYR A 339 -1.93 -27.94 38.92
CA TYR A 339 -1.60 -29.33 39.25
C TYR A 339 -2.09 -29.73 40.65
N ASP A 340 -2.00 -28.85 41.66
CA ASP A 340 -2.56 -29.13 42.99
C ASP A 340 -4.08 -29.27 42.96
N ARG A 341 -4.77 -28.37 42.25
CA ARG A 341 -6.24 -28.46 42.08
C ARG A 341 -6.67 -29.79 41.44
N LEU A 342 -5.82 -30.37 40.58
CA LEU A 342 -6.03 -31.68 39.97
C LEU A 342 -5.48 -32.87 40.81
N GLY A 343 -4.95 -32.60 42.00
CA GLY A 343 -4.39 -33.63 42.89
C GLY A 343 -3.02 -34.17 42.47
N ASN A 344 -2.32 -33.50 41.54
CA ASN A 344 -1.00 -33.91 41.05
C ASN A 344 0.13 -33.21 41.82
N ALA A 345 0.25 -33.48 43.10
CA ALA A 345 1.23 -32.86 43.98
C ALA A 345 2.69 -33.03 43.50
N LYS A 346 3.00 -34.14 42.81
CA LYS A 346 4.35 -34.38 42.29
C LYS A 346 4.75 -33.34 41.21
N LYS A 347 3.88 -33.08 40.25
CA LYS A 347 4.14 -32.07 39.20
C LYS A 347 4.15 -30.66 39.80
N ALA A 348 3.24 -30.37 40.70
CA ALA A 348 3.19 -29.10 41.44
C ALA A 348 4.50 -28.81 42.17
N PHE A 349 5.05 -29.83 42.85
CA PHE A 349 6.33 -29.71 43.57
C PHE A 349 7.48 -29.41 42.60
N ILE A 350 7.54 -30.08 41.42
CA ILE A 350 8.59 -29.87 40.43
C ILE A 350 8.59 -28.41 39.94
N ASP A 351 7.42 -27.87 39.62
CA ASP A 351 7.33 -26.49 39.13
C ASP A 351 7.73 -25.48 40.23
N ARG A 352 7.32 -25.67 41.45
CA ARG A 352 7.75 -24.82 42.58
C ARG A 352 9.24 -24.91 42.87
N ASP A 353 9.83 -26.11 42.81
CA ASP A 353 11.26 -26.30 42.96
C ASP A 353 12.07 -25.63 41.87
N ASN A 354 11.58 -25.70 40.60
CA ASN A 354 12.17 -24.97 39.49
C ASN A 354 12.09 -23.46 39.71
N ALA A 355 10.92 -22.93 40.06
CA ALA A 355 10.74 -21.51 40.36
C ALA A 355 11.67 -21.04 41.50
N TYR A 356 11.83 -21.83 42.54
CA TYR A 356 12.74 -21.54 43.66
C TYR A 356 14.22 -21.51 43.20
N LYS A 357 14.64 -22.49 42.40
CA LYS A 357 16.00 -22.53 41.82
C LYS A 357 16.31 -21.34 40.94
N ILE A 358 15.38 -20.95 40.09
CA ILE A 358 15.52 -19.76 39.24
C ILE A 358 15.69 -18.53 40.14
N LYS A 359 14.80 -18.30 41.08
CA LYS A 359 14.86 -17.18 42.01
C LYS A 359 16.18 -17.15 42.80
N ALA A 360 16.65 -18.29 43.33
CA ALA A 360 17.90 -18.37 44.08
C ALA A 360 19.16 -18.11 43.20
N ASN A 361 19.07 -18.37 41.87
CA ASN A 361 20.15 -18.06 40.94
C ASN A 361 20.16 -16.56 40.59
N HIS A 362 19.02 -15.94 40.43
CA HIS A 362 18.91 -14.48 40.21
C HIS A 362 19.47 -13.69 41.42
N GLU A 363 19.18 -14.11 42.64
CA GLU A 363 19.70 -13.47 43.86
C GLU A 363 21.25 -13.60 44.03
N LYS A 364 21.89 -14.52 43.27
CA LYS A 364 23.33 -14.74 43.30
C LYS A 364 24.08 -14.02 42.15
N SER A 365 23.39 -13.67 41.11
CA SER A 365 23.95 -12.91 39.98
C SER A 365 23.57 -11.44 40.16
N ASP A 366 24.55 -10.59 40.51
CA ASP A 366 24.41 -9.12 40.61
C ASP A 366 24.19 -8.46 39.25
N SER A 367 23.58 -9.15 38.28
CA SER A 367 23.31 -8.63 36.94
C SER A 367 21.83 -8.31 36.78
N ASP A 368 21.52 -7.01 36.76
CA ASP A 368 20.24 -6.42 36.33
C ASP A 368 19.95 -6.69 34.81
N THR A 369 19.86 -7.96 34.41
CA THR A 369 19.39 -8.31 33.05
C THR A 369 18.15 -9.15 33.19
N ASP A 370 17.03 -8.48 33.41
CA ASP A 370 15.69 -9.06 33.33
C ASP A 370 15.27 -9.25 31.86
N GLU A 371 15.94 -10.17 31.14
CA GLU A 371 15.59 -10.49 29.73
C GLU A 371 14.35 -11.41 29.60
N ASP A 372 13.76 -11.91 30.72
CA ASP A 372 12.63 -12.85 30.70
C ASP A 372 11.35 -12.28 31.35
N GLU A 373 11.22 -10.97 31.56
CA GLU A 373 9.95 -10.39 32.01
C GLU A 373 8.95 -10.34 30.84
N ILE A 374 7.96 -11.22 30.91
CA ILE A 374 6.72 -10.97 30.18
C ILE A 374 6.05 -9.81 30.92
N ASP A 375 5.90 -8.67 30.27
CA ASP A 375 5.15 -7.53 30.83
C ASP A 375 3.69 -7.94 31.00
N THR A 376 3.36 -8.45 32.19
CA THR A 376 2.00 -8.86 32.55
C THR A 376 1.19 -7.71 33.12
N SER A 377 1.80 -6.53 33.28
CA SER A 377 1.08 -5.33 33.69
C SER A 377 0.22 -4.84 32.52
N ALA A 378 -1.02 -4.51 32.83
CA ALA A 378 -1.98 -3.86 31.91
C ALA A 378 -1.59 -2.40 31.61
N LYS A 379 -0.34 -2.20 31.32
CA LYS A 379 0.15 -1.00 30.67
C LYS A 379 0.32 -1.44 29.22
N VAL A 380 -0.66 -1.09 28.37
CA VAL A 380 -0.22 -0.70 27.05
C VAL A 380 0.77 0.40 27.36
N ALA A 381 2.03 0.02 27.42
CA ALA A 381 3.07 1.00 27.43
C ALA A 381 2.83 1.82 26.20
N VAL A 382 2.36 3.02 26.41
CA VAL A 382 2.58 4.10 25.48
C VAL A 382 4.08 4.35 25.65
N ASP A 383 4.92 3.42 25.15
CA ASP A 383 6.31 3.74 24.97
C ASP A 383 6.38 4.77 23.84
N ASP A 384 7.32 5.67 23.90
CA ASP A 384 7.48 6.73 22.93
C ASP A 384 7.50 6.16 21.50
N ASP A 385 8.05 4.96 21.29
CA ASP A 385 8.13 4.27 20.00
C ASP A 385 6.78 3.75 19.50
N SER A 386 5.89 3.25 20.38
CA SER A 386 4.55 2.79 20.00
C SER A 386 3.61 3.96 19.64
N VAL A 387 3.79 5.08 20.32
CA VAL A 387 3.08 6.34 20.04
C VAL A 387 3.53 6.89 18.69
N ILE A 388 4.83 6.92 18.44
CA ILE A 388 5.42 7.37 17.19
C ILE A 388 4.95 6.47 16.04
N LYS A 389 4.95 5.15 16.22
CA LYS A 389 4.38 4.18 15.26
C LYS A 389 2.87 4.38 15.06
N GLY A 390 2.14 4.70 16.11
CA GLY A 390 0.72 5.03 16.03
C GLY A 390 0.43 6.27 15.19
N ILE A 391 1.26 7.32 15.33
CA ILE A 391 1.20 8.51 14.47
C ILE A 391 1.59 8.14 13.03
N ALA A 392 2.66 7.38 12.82
CA ALA A 392 3.06 6.92 11.49
C ALA A 392 1.97 6.07 10.81
N GLN A 393 1.25 5.22 11.55
CA GLN A 393 0.12 4.43 11.03
C GLN A 393 -1.10 5.30 10.65
N LEU A 394 -1.31 6.44 11.31
CA LEU A 394 -2.33 7.40 10.90
C LEU A 394 -2.12 7.93 9.47
N PHE A 395 -0.86 7.98 9.02
CA PHE A 395 -0.49 8.42 7.67
C PHE A 395 -0.43 7.28 6.65
N ALA A 396 -0.01 6.10 7.07
CA ALA A 396 0.07 4.92 6.20
C ALA A 396 -1.31 4.52 5.66
N SER A 397 -2.39 4.75 6.42
CA SER A 397 -3.76 4.39 5.99
C SER A 397 -4.29 5.22 4.81
N ASN A 398 -3.66 6.34 4.47
CA ASN A 398 -4.02 7.15 3.31
C ASN A 398 -3.12 6.89 2.08
N ALA A 399 -1.99 6.19 2.23
CA ALA A 399 -1.03 5.94 1.16
C ALA A 399 -1.15 4.53 0.52
N ASP A 400 -1.71 3.55 1.22
CA ASP A 400 -1.70 2.13 0.83
C ASP A 400 -3.07 1.57 0.41
N SER A 401 -3.92 2.35 -0.25
CA SER A 401 -5.14 1.79 -0.86
C SER A 401 -4.91 1.12 -2.23
N ASP A 402 -3.68 1.16 -2.75
CA ASP A 402 -3.31 0.38 -3.93
C ASP A 402 -2.67 -0.95 -3.51
N GLY A 403 -3.54 -1.95 -3.32
CA GLY A 403 -3.11 -3.32 -3.07
C GLY A 403 -2.10 -3.77 -4.13
N ALA A 404 -0.88 -4.06 -3.67
CA ALA A 404 0.15 -4.67 -4.48
C ALA A 404 -0.41 -5.90 -5.19
N LYS A 405 -0.56 -5.82 -6.49
CA LYS A 405 -0.88 -6.96 -7.34
C LYS A 405 0.34 -7.89 -7.36
N GLU A 406 0.39 -8.82 -6.41
CA GLU A 406 1.34 -9.92 -6.46
C GLU A 406 1.16 -10.68 -7.79
N GLY A 407 2.19 -10.71 -8.63
CA GLY A 407 2.26 -11.63 -9.76
C GLY A 407 2.81 -11.07 -11.08
N ILE A 408 3.11 -9.78 -11.20
CA ILE A 408 3.61 -9.19 -12.46
C ILE A 408 5.14 -9.02 -12.47
N ARG A 409 5.81 -9.20 -11.35
CA ARG A 409 7.27 -9.12 -11.23
C ARG A 409 7.95 -10.16 -12.12
N GLY A 410 8.70 -9.70 -13.11
CA GLY A 410 9.62 -10.53 -13.92
C GLY A 410 9.23 -10.75 -15.37
N TYR A 411 8.00 -10.50 -15.80
CA TYR A 411 7.59 -10.73 -17.20
C TYR A 411 8.03 -9.65 -18.19
N VAL A 412 8.37 -8.46 -17.71
CA VAL A 412 8.70 -7.29 -18.56
C VAL A 412 10.19 -7.25 -18.93
N GLN A 413 11.04 -7.99 -18.24
CA GLN A 413 12.52 -7.90 -18.41
C GLN A 413 13.04 -8.56 -19.69
N ASN A 414 12.24 -9.27 -20.44
CA ASN A 414 12.74 -9.98 -21.62
C ASN A 414 12.77 -9.05 -22.83
N GLN A 415 13.90 -8.37 -23.04
CA GLN A 415 14.16 -7.50 -24.20
C GLN A 415 14.18 -8.27 -25.54
N ALA A 416 14.09 -9.58 -25.53
CA ALA A 416 14.20 -10.47 -26.68
C ALA A 416 12.85 -10.98 -27.22
N VAL A 417 11.72 -10.46 -26.76
CA VAL A 417 10.42 -10.87 -27.32
C VAL A 417 10.32 -10.34 -28.75
N ALA A 418 10.43 -11.25 -29.71
CA ALA A 418 10.12 -10.96 -31.11
C ALA A 418 8.62 -10.67 -31.23
N LEU A 419 8.27 -9.40 -31.23
CA LEU A 419 6.90 -8.98 -31.45
C LEU A 419 6.58 -9.18 -32.92
N ASN A 420 5.66 -10.09 -33.20
CA ASN A 420 4.95 -10.06 -34.48
C ASN A 420 4.21 -8.74 -34.55
N ASN A 421 4.47 -7.97 -35.60
CA ASN A 421 3.77 -6.72 -35.88
C ASN A 421 2.28 -7.00 -36.11
N GLN A 422 1.53 -7.12 -35.01
CA GLN A 422 0.08 -7.02 -35.07
C GLN A 422 -0.25 -5.54 -34.85
N PRO A 423 -0.77 -4.85 -35.87
CA PRO A 423 -1.35 -3.53 -35.63
C PRO A 423 -2.47 -3.68 -34.61
N ASN A 424 -2.66 -2.71 -33.73
CA ASN A 424 -3.87 -2.60 -32.93
C ASN A 424 -5.03 -2.39 -33.90
N ILE A 425 -5.69 -3.46 -34.26
CA ILE A 425 -6.83 -3.43 -35.14
C ILE A 425 -8.04 -3.69 -34.25
N VAL A 426 -8.86 -2.65 -34.12
CA VAL A 426 -10.14 -2.75 -33.43
C VAL A 426 -11.23 -2.84 -34.50
N ILE A 427 -12.17 -3.75 -34.31
CA ILE A 427 -13.36 -3.81 -35.14
C ILE A 427 -14.34 -2.74 -34.59
N SER A 428 -14.83 -1.84 -35.45
CA SER A 428 -15.72 -0.75 -35.05
C SER A 428 -16.86 -0.57 -36.03
N TYR A 429 -18.03 -0.18 -35.54
CA TYR A 429 -19.15 0.28 -36.36
C TYR A 429 -18.97 1.72 -36.88
N TYR A 430 -18.00 2.42 -36.38
CA TYR A 430 -17.82 3.86 -36.63
C TYR A 430 -16.57 4.10 -37.41
N GLN A 431 -16.69 4.92 -38.47
CA GLN A 431 -15.58 5.47 -39.19
C GLN A 431 -15.21 6.84 -38.61
N LYS A 432 -13.92 7.07 -38.37
CA LYS A 432 -13.43 8.41 -38.08
C LYS A 432 -13.47 9.22 -39.35
N SER A 433 -14.32 10.25 -39.42
CA SER A 433 -14.31 11.20 -40.51
C SER A 433 -13.08 12.13 -40.38
N ASN A 434 -11.96 11.71 -40.93
CA ASN A 434 -10.80 12.59 -41.12
C ASN A 434 -10.79 13.01 -42.60
N ASN A 435 -10.96 14.31 -42.83
CA ASN A 435 -10.88 14.93 -44.15
C ASN A 435 -9.47 14.93 -44.78
N ASP A 436 -8.46 14.33 -44.11
CA ASP A 436 -7.09 14.64 -44.45
C ASP A 436 -6.22 13.51 -45.00
N LEU A 437 -6.73 12.28 -45.19
CA LEU A 437 -6.00 11.27 -46.01
C LEU A 437 -6.94 10.10 -46.36
N PRO A 438 -6.93 9.57 -47.61
CA PRO A 438 -7.62 8.34 -47.94
C PRO A 438 -6.84 7.18 -47.34
N ILE A 439 -7.29 6.71 -46.19
CA ILE A 439 -6.84 5.43 -45.63
C ILE A 439 -7.54 4.36 -46.45
N GLU A 440 -6.79 3.63 -47.27
CA GLU A 440 -7.28 2.39 -47.90
C GLU A 440 -7.70 1.46 -46.75
N HIS A 441 -9.01 1.25 -46.66
CA HIS A 441 -9.58 0.33 -45.65
C HIS A 441 -9.19 -1.09 -46.06
N TYR A 442 -8.22 -1.66 -45.33
CA TYR A 442 -7.97 -3.09 -45.40
C TYR A 442 -9.15 -3.81 -44.73
N ASN A 443 -9.99 -4.38 -45.57
CA ASN A 443 -11.16 -5.15 -45.10
C ASN A 443 -10.85 -6.64 -45.29
N PRO A 444 -10.52 -7.42 -44.25
CA PRO A 444 -10.26 -8.82 -44.37
C PRO A 444 -11.48 -9.51 -45.00
N GLU A 445 -11.23 -10.53 -45.79
CA GLU A 445 -12.29 -11.29 -46.49
C GLU A 445 -13.37 -11.78 -45.52
N LEU A 446 -12.99 -12.17 -44.30
CA LEU A 446 -13.91 -12.59 -43.26
C LEU A 446 -14.85 -11.47 -42.81
N LEU A 447 -14.39 -10.24 -42.70
CA LEU A 447 -15.19 -9.07 -42.33
C LEU A 447 -16.13 -8.65 -43.45
N GLN A 448 -15.67 -8.79 -44.72
CA GLN A 448 -16.51 -8.58 -45.89
C GLN A 448 -17.66 -9.61 -45.96
N GLN A 449 -17.37 -10.87 -45.66
CA GLN A 449 -18.38 -11.93 -45.57
C GLN A 449 -19.37 -11.68 -44.43
N LEU A 450 -18.90 -11.23 -43.27
CA LEU A 450 -19.71 -10.89 -42.14
C LEU A 450 -20.67 -9.70 -42.45
N ASN A 451 -20.16 -8.67 -43.11
CA ASN A 451 -20.93 -7.51 -43.54
C ASN A 451 -21.93 -7.88 -44.67
N ALA A 452 -21.52 -8.73 -45.59
CA ALA A 452 -22.39 -9.23 -46.66
C ALA A 452 -23.52 -10.11 -46.16
N ALA A 453 -23.29 -10.87 -45.11
CA ALA A 453 -24.31 -11.72 -44.47
C ALA A 453 -25.38 -10.89 -43.74
N LYS A 454 -25.20 -9.59 -43.54
CA LYS A 454 -26.13 -8.66 -42.83
C LYS A 454 -26.54 -9.15 -41.44
N ILE A 455 -25.61 -9.82 -40.76
CA ILE A 455 -25.82 -10.32 -39.39
C ILE A 455 -25.71 -9.18 -38.39
N LEU A 456 -24.80 -8.25 -38.68
CA LEU A 456 -24.61 -7.05 -37.88
C LEU A 456 -25.61 -5.96 -38.28
N ARG A 457 -26.02 -5.12 -37.36
CA ARG A 457 -26.98 -4.03 -37.59
C ARG A 457 -26.42 -2.93 -38.50
N ALA A 458 -25.12 -2.75 -38.51
CA ALA A 458 -24.39 -1.84 -39.37
C ALA A 458 -23.10 -2.53 -39.84
N PRO A 459 -22.52 -2.07 -40.99
CA PRO A 459 -21.23 -2.61 -41.42
C PRO A 459 -20.14 -2.37 -40.39
N ALA A 460 -19.36 -3.40 -40.11
CA ALA A 460 -18.18 -3.31 -39.23
C ALA A 460 -16.92 -2.98 -40.04
N TYR A 461 -16.05 -2.19 -39.48
CA TYR A 461 -14.79 -1.73 -40.07
C TYR A 461 -13.61 -2.06 -39.16
N LEU A 462 -12.43 -2.25 -39.73
CA LEU A 462 -11.19 -2.28 -38.98
C LEU A 462 -10.67 -0.87 -38.83
N VAL A 463 -10.47 -0.42 -37.62
CA VAL A 463 -9.92 0.89 -37.27
C VAL A 463 -8.69 0.73 -36.39
N CYS A 464 -7.74 1.66 -36.54
CA CYS A 464 -6.51 1.64 -35.75
C CYS A 464 -6.61 2.51 -34.49
N ASP A 465 -7.70 3.23 -34.32
CA ASP A 465 -7.94 4.15 -33.20
C ASP A 465 -9.24 3.77 -32.50
N GLU A 466 -9.24 3.76 -31.17
CA GLU A 466 -10.47 3.68 -30.41
C GLU A 466 -11.28 4.96 -30.55
N ILE A 467 -12.53 4.82 -30.92
CA ILE A 467 -13.47 5.94 -31.01
C ILE A 467 -14.20 6.02 -29.68
N LYS A 468 -14.06 7.14 -28.95
CA LYS A 468 -14.84 7.38 -27.73
C LYS A 468 -16.32 7.35 -28.06
N LEU A 469 -17.03 6.37 -27.52
CA LEU A 469 -18.48 6.24 -27.70
C LEU A 469 -19.18 7.32 -26.85
N SER A 470 -20.22 7.95 -27.43
CA SER A 470 -21.12 8.80 -26.66
C SER A 470 -22.06 7.93 -25.80
N GLU A 471 -22.66 8.50 -24.75
CA GLU A 471 -23.62 7.78 -23.91
C GLU A 471 -24.77 7.14 -24.71
N GLY A 472 -25.23 7.82 -25.77
CA GLY A 472 -26.26 7.28 -26.67
C GLY A 472 -25.78 6.07 -27.47
N MET A 473 -24.51 6.05 -27.89
CA MET A 473 -23.90 4.92 -28.59
C MET A 473 -23.72 3.72 -27.65
N ILE A 474 -23.30 3.97 -26.40
CA ILE A 474 -23.18 2.96 -25.36
C ILE A 474 -24.55 2.32 -25.06
N ALA A 475 -25.60 3.14 -24.88
CA ALA A 475 -26.96 2.64 -24.63
C ALA A 475 -27.48 1.79 -25.83
N TYR A 476 -27.14 2.17 -27.05
CA TYR A 476 -27.48 1.40 -28.25
C TYR A 476 -26.83 0.01 -28.27
N HIS A 477 -25.54 -0.11 -27.87
CA HIS A 477 -24.84 -1.38 -27.78
C HIS A 477 -25.43 -2.28 -26.71
N PHE A 478 -25.74 -1.76 -25.51
CA PHE A 478 -26.40 -2.54 -24.46
C PHE A 478 -27.76 -3.08 -24.91
N ALA A 479 -28.57 -2.27 -25.58
CA ALA A 479 -29.84 -2.73 -26.13
C ALA A 479 -29.67 -3.82 -27.20
N SER A 480 -28.57 -3.76 -27.98
CA SER A 480 -28.21 -4.78 -28.97
C SER A 480 -27.82 -6.09 -28.30
N ILE A 481 -27.00 -6.04 -27.24
CA ILE A 481 -26.58 -7.20 -26.46
C ILE A 481 -27.79 -7.94 -25.89
N ASP A 482 -28.75 -7.23 -25.30
CA ASP A 482 -29.98 -7.81 -24.73
C ASP A 482 -30.82 -8.50 -25.81
N ASN A 483 -30.98 -7.86 -26.95
CA ASN A 483 -31.75 -8.42 -28.07
C ASN A 483 -31.07 -9.68 -28.64
N LEU A 484 -29.74 -9.64 -28.88
CA LEU A 484 -28.97 -10.79 -29.37
C LEU A 484 -28.98 -11.92 -28.35
N SER A 485 -28.92 -11.63 -27.07
CA SER A 485 -29.03 -12.65 -25.99
C SER A 485 -30.38 -13.36 -26.02
N SER A 486 -31.44 -12.64 -26.27
CA SER A 486 -32.81 -13.22 -26.41
C SER A 486 -32.94 -14.12 -27.64
N ILE A 487 -32.32 -13.73 -28.77
CA ILE A 487 -32.30 -14.52 -30.02
C ILE A 487 -31.47 -15.78 -29.86
N ILE A 488 -30.29 -15.67 -29.21
CA ILE A 488 -29.42 -16.81 -28.92
C ILE A 488 -30.10 -17.84 -28.04
N ALA A 489 -30.91 -17.42 -27.07
CA ALA A 489 -31.67 -18.33 -26.21
C ALA A 489 -32.65 -19.22 -27.00
N GLY A 490 -33.12 -18.75 -28.16
CA GLY A 490 -33.99 -19.51 -29.07
C GLY A 490 -33.26 -20.26 -30.18
N ARG A 491 -32.00 -19.97 -30.46
CA ARG A 491 -31.21 -20.48 -31.59
C ARG A 491 -29.75 -20.78 -31.22
N MET A 492 -29.53 -21.70 -30.28
CA MET A 492 -28.23 -21.96 -29.67
C MET A 492 -27.12 -22.42 -30.63
N ASN A 493 -27.39 -22.81 -31.87
CA ASN A 493 -26.40 -23.38 -32.79
C ASN A 493 -25.85 -22.38 -33.86
N GLU A 494 -26.23 -21.11 -33.81
CA GLU A 494 -25.82 -20.15 -34.82
C GLU A 494 -24.59 -19.37 -34.29
N ALA A 495 -23.38 -19.82 -34.65
CA ALA A 495 -22.10 -19.21 -34.24
C ALA A 495 -22.02 -17.68 -34.51
N ASN A 496 -22.67 -17.23 -35.61
CA ASN A 496 -22.67 -15.83 -35.99
C ASN A 496 -23.40 -14.91 -35.01
N LEU A 497 -24.40 -15.42 -34.28
CA LEU A 497 -25.12 -14.64 -33.27
C LEU A 497 -24.24 -14.38 -32.03
N TYR A 498 -23.45 -15.40 -31.64
CA TYR A 498 -22.47 -15.25 -30.54
C TYR A 498 -21.36 -14.27 -30.91
N LEU A 499 -20.89 -14.31 -32.17
CA LEU A 499 -19.89 -13.38 -32.67
C LEU A 499 -20.43 -11.93 -32.67
N ALA A 500 -21.66 -11.74 -33.14
CA ALA A 500 -22.30 -10.42 -33.16
C ALA A 500 -22.47 -9.86 -31.74
N ARG A 501 -22.91 -10.71 -30.78
CA ARG A 501 -23.05 -10.30 -29.38
C ARG A 501 -21.70 -9.98 -28.74
N ALA A 502 -20.67 -10.81 -28.99
CA ALA A 502 -19.32 -10.57 -28.47
C ALA A 502 -18.71 -9.26 -29.03
N TYR A 503 -19.16 -8.84 -30.19
CA TYR A 503 -18.71 -7.60 -30.82
C TYR A 503 -19.36 -6.35 -30.19
N ASP A 504 -20.59 -6.47 -29.67
CA ASP A 504 -21.27 -5.39 -28.95
C ASP A 504 -20.84 -5.24 -27.49
N TYR A 505 -20.08 -6.23 -26.93
CA TYR A 505 -19.46 -6.14 -25.62
C TYR A 505 -18.16 -5.34 -25.67
#